data_b39c308ae85ec8ca7f653823da9e8079
#
_entry.id   b39c308ae85ec8ca7f653823da9e8079
#
_cell.length_a   1.000
_cell.length_b   1.000
_cell.length_c   1.000
_cell.angle_alpha   90.00
_cell.angle_beta   90.00
_cell.angle_gamma   90.00
#
_symmetry.space_group_name_H-M   'P 1'
#
loop_
_entity.id
_entity.type
_entity.pdbx_description
1 polymer ?
#
loop_
_entity_poly.entity_id
_entity_poly.type
_entity_poly.pdbx_seq_one_letter_code
_entity_poly.pdbx_strand_id
1 'polypeptide(L)'
;SKVVVISLIFLSVFILILVRKHSETGAVLCIESQISKETEEGYGNIPYPSVNFRNIQRMVDTSVFSNIHSENWVVIAVSGPPREGIYSFSKLKGWRTVAVGGLETPIDWNVSGIIYLSPQIQATLPYRIIPHLPSNALVRKSVGYLFAIHHGAKRIYDADENASMLEDDFSGTFDLELSGANSRREPLLQYLSLMNRTCINPYIHFGQRSVWPRGLPLSLVGDINPEVAYGQVFSGKQFIQQGLSLGLPDVDSIFYHTRKSGIKPFVISFDRHAPPVALPQGSLAPLNSLNTLFHSAAFWGLMLPVSVSVKASDILRGYWAQRLLWEIGGQLTIHPPSVYRLDTMSPPSYEDEKDMHKNVDRLMEFLVSWRSKKSGIFQKALHLSHSMAEAGFWTAEDVIYTSAWLQDLLSVGYIQPRVVALELERGVTLTHTEEHRDFNPIKLPSVHLGVEEANKKGAEVENLIKWRKFYGNIVLILECSWPLNHTALAWKMLYGRMFKTVIMLSEFSESDFRVESVDGTQSYK
;
A
#
# COMPACT_ATOMS: atom_id res chain seq x y z
N SER A 1 -35.86 -55.54 10.25
CA SER A 1 -34.53 -55.16 10.80
C SER A 1 -33.67 -54.39 9.80
N LYS A 2 -33.65 -54.73 8.50
CA LYS A 2 -32.84 -54.02 7.50
C LYS A 2 -33.30 -52.56 7.25
N VAL A 3 -34.61 -52.31 7.32
CA VAL A 3 -35.19 -50.96 7.15
C VAL A 3 -34.75 -50.00 8.28
N VAL A 4 -34.70 -50.51 9.51
CA VAL A 4 -34.26 -49.71 10.68
C VAL A 4 -32.77 -49.33 10.59
N VAL A 5 -31.95 -50.25 10.11
CA VAL A 5 -30.50 -49.97 9.93
C VAL A 5 -30.27 -48.93 8.83
N ILE A 6 -31.01 -49.01 7.71
CA ILE A 6 -30.93 -48.03 6.61
C ILE A 6 -31.40 -46.67 7.09
N SER A 7 -32.50 -46.58 7.85
CA SER A 7 -32.99 -45.32 8.40
C SER A 7 -32.01 -44.69 9.39
N LEU A 8 -31.31 -45.48 10.21
CA LEU A 8 -30.27 -45.00 11.14
C LEU A 8 -29.04 -44.47 10.39
N ILE A 9 -28.63 -45.13 9.30
CA ILE A 9 -27.53 -44.64 8.47
C ILE A 9 -27.90 -43.30 7.78
N PHE A 10 -29.09 -43.17 7.23
CA PHE A 10 -29.56 -41.93 6.67
C PHE A 10 -29.65 -40.80 7.69
N LEU A 11 -30.12 -41.12 8.91
CA LEU A 11 -30.21 -40.14 9.99
C LEU A 11 -28.82 -39.68 10.44
N SER A 12 -27.85 -40.59 10.56
CA SER A 12 -26.48 -40.24 10.95
C SER A 12 -25.75 -39.44 9.86
N VAL A 13 -25.97 -39.74 8.57
CA VAL A 13 -25.43 -38.96 7.46
C VAL A 13 -26.07 -37.56 7.42
N PHE A 14 -27.38 -37.47 7.66
CA PHE A 14 -28.09 -36.19 7.71
C PHE A 14 -27.64 -35.32 8.89
N ILE A 15 -27.42 -35.95 10.08
CA ILE A 15 -26.84 -35.24 11.24
C ILE A 15 -25.43 -34.77 10.94
N LEU A 16 -24.59 -35.60 10.31
CA LEU A 16 -23.22 -35.21 9.90
C LEU A 16 -23.22 -34.02 8.90
N ILE A 17 -24.15 -34.01 7.95
CA ILE A 17 -24.32 -32.91 7.01
C ILE A 17 -24.78 -31.63 7.72
N LEU A 18 -25.72 -31.75 8.66
CA LEU A 18 -26.20 -30.63 9.48
C LEU A 18 -25.10 -30.05 10.38
N VAL A 19 -24.33 -30.93 11.05
CA VAL A 19 -23.21 -30.51 11.90
C VAL A 19 -22.13 -29.85 11.06
N ARG A 20 -21.82 -30.37 9.87
CA ARG A 20 -20.85 -29.77 8.96
C ARG A 20 -21.33 -28.40 8.45
N LYS A 21 -22.60 -28.31 8.06
CA LYS A 21 -23.23 -27.05 7.61
C LYS A 21 -23.34 -26.02 8.74
N HIS A 22 -23.58 -26.47 9.98
CA HIS A 22 -23.59 -25.60 11.16
C HIS A 22 -22.19 -25.14 11.58
N SER A 23 -21.18 -25.97 11.40
CA SER A 23 -19.79 -25.59 11.65
C SER A 23 -19.28 -24.57 10.63
N GLU A 24 -19.65 -24.73 9.35
CA GLU A 24 -19.26 -23.77 8.30
C GLU A 24 -20.04 -22.45 8.42
N THR A 25 -21.35 -22.49 8.74
CA THR A 25 -22.15 -21.28 8.98
C THR A 25 -21.87 -20.63 10.34
N GLY A 26 -21.52 -21.39 11.36
CA GLY A 26 -21.17 -20.87 12.68
C GLY A 26 -19.87 -20.04 12.65
N ALA A 27 -18.88 -20.50 11.91
CA ALA A 27 -17.63 -19.76 11.73
C ALA A 27 -17.84 -18.43 10.97
N VAL A 28 -18.69 -18.45 9.92
CA VAL A 28 -19.04 -17.25 9.15
C VAL A 28 -19.89 -16.30 9.99
N LEU A 29 -20.87 -16.81 10.75
CA LEU A 29 -21.75 -15.97 11.58
C LEU A 29 -21.02 -15.37 12.80
N CYS A 30 -20.00 -16.04 13.38
CA CYS A 30 -19.17 -15.43 14.41
C CYS A 30 -18.31 -14.31 13.86
N ILE A 31 -17.80 -14.44 12.65
CA ILE A 31 -17.04 -13.37 11.97
C ILE A 31 -17.96 -12.18 11.68
N GLU A 32 -19.15 -12.39 11.13
CA GLU A 32 -20.12 -11.33 10.88
C GLU A 32 -20.66 -10.67 12.15
N SER A 33 -20.88 -11.43 13.23
CA SER A 33 -21.38 -10.86 14.50
C SER A 33 -20.34 -10.07 15.28
N GLN A 34 -19.05 -10.39 15.14
CA GLN A 34 -17.98 -9.59 15.73
C GLN A 34 -17.69 -8.32 14.89
N ILE A 35 -17.74 -8.41 13.57
CA ILE A 35 -17.65 -7.22 12.70
C ILE A 35 -18.81 -6.25 12.99
N SER A 36 -20.02 -6.74 13.20
CA SER A 36 -21.17 -5.90 13.52
C SER A 36 -21.13 -5.31 14.94
N LYS A 37 -20.51 -5.97 15.92
CA LYS A 37 -20.40 -5.46 17.28
C LYS A 37 -19.27 -4.45 17.48
N GLU A 38 -18.14 -4.59 16.81
CA GLU A 38 -17.09 -3.56 16.81
C GLU A 38 -17.47 -2.32 15.99
N THR A 39 -18.39 -2.44 15.02
CA THR A 39 -18.95 -1.28 14.29
C THR A 39 -20.07 -0.57 15.04
N GLU A 40 -20.64 -1.14 16.11
CA GLU A 40 -21.68 -0.51 16.94
C GLU A 40 -21.15 0.39 18.08
N GLU A 41 -19.85 0.38 18.39
CA GLU A 41 -19.24 1.49 19.11
C GLU A 41 -19.15 2.68 18.13
N GLY A 42 -20.28 3.39 17.98
CA GLY A 42 -20.47 4.46 17.04
C GLY A 42 -19.34 5.48 17.14
N TYR A 43 -18.53 5.57 16.10
CA TYR A 43 -17.73 6.77 15.86
C TYR A 43 -18.73 7.92 15.79
N GLY A 44 -18.79 8.72 16.85
CA GLY A 44 -19.77 9.79 17.02
C GLY A 44 -19.80 10.67 15.78
N ASN A 45 -20.92 11.30 15.51
CA ASN A 45 -21.20 12.13 14.35
C ASN A 45 -19.98 13.00 13.98
N ILE A 46 -19.18 12.54 13.03
CA ILE A 46 -17.95 13.23 12.61
C ILE A 46 -18.36 14.47 11.82
N PRO A 47 -18.02 15.68 12.27
CA PRO A 47 -18.46 16.89 11.59
C PRO A 47 -17.82 16.99 10.19
N TYR A 48 -18.65 17.19 9.19
CA TYR A 48 -18.16 17.44 7.83
C TYR A 48 -17.64 18.88 7.72
N PRO A 49 -16.36 19.10 7.32
CA PRO A 49 -15.80 20.44 7.21
C PRO A 49 -16.51 21.28 6.13
N SER A 50 -16.97 22.47 6.50
CA SER A 50 -17.56 23.42 5.55
C SER A 50 -16.46 24.24 4.89
N VAL A 51 -16.07 23.89 3.66
CA VAL A 51 -15.02 24.57 2.90
C VAL A 51 -15.55 25.07 1.58
N ASN A 52 -15.33 26.35 1.32
CA ASN A 52 -15.57 26.95 0.00
C ASN A 52 -14.27 26.98 -0.81
N PHE A 53 -14.02 25.95 -1.58
CA PHE A 53 -12.83 25.83 -2.42
C PHE A 53 -12.71 26.89 -3.53
N ARG A 54 -13.78 27.68 -3.81
CA ARG A 54 -13.73 28.75 -4.83
C ARG A 54 -13.11 30.04 -4.29
N ASN A 55 -13.09 30.24 -2.98
CA ASN A 55 -12.70 31.49 -2.34
C ASN A 55 -11.36 31.41 -1.60
N ILE A 56 -10.54 30.42 -1.90
CA ILE A 56 -9.21 30.30 -1.29
C ILE A 56 -8.26 31.28 -1.98
N GLN A 57 -7.70 32.17 -1.20
CA GLN A 57 -6.72 33.14 -1.69
C GLN A 57 -5.37 32.49 -1.95
N ARG A 58 -4.70 32.93 -3.01
CA ARG A 58 -3.33 32.51 -3.29
C ARG A 58 -2.38 33.07 -2.26
N MET A 59 -1.46 32.23 -1.87
CA MET A 59 -0.37 32.55 -0.97
C MET A 59 0.76 33.22 -1.76
N VAL A 60 1.35 34.23 -1.16
CA VAL A 60 2.56 34.86 -1.70
C VAL A 60 3.74 34.28 -0.95
N ASP A 61 4.70 33.72 -1.68
CA ASP A 61 5.93 33.23 -1.07
C ASP A 61 6.85 34.40 -0.69
N THR A 62 7.00 34.63 0.59
CA THR A 62 7.92 35.63 1.17
C THR A 62 9.14 34.97 1.81
N SER A 63 9.32 33.67 1.62
CA SER A 63 10.44 32.93 2.20
C SER A 63 11.75 33.21 1.45
N VAL A 64 12.85 32.80 2.06
CA VAL A 64 14.19 32.83 1.45
C VAL A 64 14.29 31.94 0.20
N PHE A 65 13.29 31.11 -0.04
CA PHE A 65 13.22 30.18 -1.15
C PHE A 65 12.42 30.72 -2.35
N SER A 66 11.85 31.92 -2.28
CA SER A 66 10.95 32.50 -3.29
C SER A 66 11.52 32.54 -4.74
N ASN A 67 12.84 32.58 -4.88
CA ASN A 67 13.52 32.56 -6.19
C ASN A 67 13.79 31.13 -6.72
N ILE A 68 13.45 30.11 -5.96
CA ILE A 68 13.66 28.72 -6.37
C ILE A 68 12.47 28.29 -7.22
N HIS A 69 12.75 27.75 -8.40
CA HIS A 69 11.72 27.19 -9.28
C HIS A 69 12.23 25.95 -10.00
N SER A 70 11.40 24.91 -10.09
CA SER A 70 11.68 23.71 -10.89
C SER A 70 10.39 22.98 -11.26
N GLU A 71 10.37 22.36 -12.43
CA GLU A 71 9.26 21.49 -12.85
C GLU A 71 9.38 20.08 -12.26
N ASN A 72 10.59 19.66 -11.89
CA ASN A 72 10.86 18.30 -11.40
C ASN A 72 11.45 18.37 -9.99
N TRP A 73 10.81 17.65 -9.07
CA TRP A 73 11.19 17.63 -7.66
C TRP A 73 11.32 16.21 -7.14
N VAL A 74 12.35 15.97 -6.34
CA VAL A 74 12.47 14.81 -5.45
C VAL A 74 12.09 15.27 -4.06
N VAL A 75 11.17 14.56 -3.41
CA VAL A 75 10.79 14.81 -2.01
C VAL A 75 11.17 13.60 -1.18
N ILE A 76 11.97 13.81 -0.13
CA ILE A 76 12.51 12.76 0.70
C ILE A 76 12.35 13.13 2.19
N ALA A 77 11.87 12.18 3.00
CA ALA A 77 11.94 12.32 4.46
C ALA A 77 13.30 11.83 4.95
N VAL A 78 13.88 12.55 5.90
CA VAL A 78 15.17 12.21 6.49
C VAL A 78 15.04 12.10 7.99
N SER A 79 15.44 10.96 8.56
CA SER A 79 15.32 10.66 9.99
C SER A 79 16.68 10.54 10.69
N GLY A 80 17.76 10.41 9.93
CA GLY A 80 19.11 10.22 10.47
C GLY A 80 20.16 11.01 9.70
N PRO A 81 21.45 10.75 9.95
CA PRO A 81 22.52 11.33 9.16
C PRO A 81 22.39 10.94 7.69
N PRO A 82 22.92 11.79 6.76
CA PRO A 82 22.82 11.53 5.33
C PRO A 82 23.40 10.16 4.94
N ARG A 83 22.61 9.37 4.21
CA ARG A 83 22.98 8.05 3.71
C ARG A 83 23.44 8.16 2.26
N GLU A 84 24.15 7.14 1.77
CA GLU A 84 24.72 7.11 0.43
C GLU A 84 23.68 7.36 -0.66
N GLY A 85 22.48 6.78 -0.53
CA GLY A 85 21.38 6.98 -1.49
C GLY A 85 20.96 8.43 -1.67
N ILE A 86 21.04 9.25 -0.60
CA ILE A 86 20.66 10.67 -0.68
C ILE A 86 21.56 11.43 -1.62
N TYR A 87 22.85 11.10 -1.67
CA TYR A 87 23.80 11.75 -2.58
C TYR A 87 23.53 11.42 -4.06
N SER A 88 22.86 10.31 -4.37
CA SER A 88 22.42 10.01 -5.74
C SER A 88 21.34 10.99 -6.21
N PHE A 89 20.39 11.33 -5.34
CA PHE A 89 19.33 12.30 -5.65
C PHE A 89 19.85 13.74 -5.78
N SER A 90 20.91 14.12 -5.06
CA SER A 90 21.52 15.44 -5.18
C SER A 90 22.18 15.70 -6.53
N LYS A 91 22.51 14.65 -7.26
CA LYS A 91 23.22 14.69 -8.55
C LYS A 91 22.29 14.61 -9.77
N LEU A 92 21.00 14.39 -9.56
CA LEU A 92 20.02 14.25 -10.65
C LEU A 92 19.91 15.53 -11.48
N LYS A 93 20.28 15.44 -12.74
CA LYS A 93 20.19 16.56 -13.68
C LYS A 93 18.74 16.91 -14.00
N GLY A 94 18.40 18.19 -13.91
CA GLY A 94 17.05 18.67 -14.20
C GLY A 94 16.03 18.45 -13.07
N TRP A 95 16.46 17.93 -11.93
CA TRP A 95 15.66 17.72 -10.73
C TRP A 95 16.19 18.57 -9.57
N ARG A 96 15.30 19.04 -8.72
CA ARG A 96 15.65 19.60 -7.42
C ARG A 96 15.19 18.68 -6.31
N THR A 97 16.02 18.51 -5.31
CA THR A 97 15.71 17.67 -4.17
C THR A 97 15.40 18.53 -2.95
N VAL A 98 14.30 18.22 -2.29
CA VAL A 98 13.94 18.75 -0.97
C VAL A 98 13.88 17.62 0.05
N ALA A 99 14.66 17.76 1.13
CA ALA A 99 14.67 16.88 2.27
C ALA A 99 13.85 17.47 3.42
N VAL A 100 12.97 16.67 4.00
CA VAL A 100 12.09 17.08 5.10
C VAL A 100 12.52 16.35 6.36
N GLY A 101 12.96 17.12 7.37
CA GLY A 101 13.36 16.58 8.66
C GLY A 101 12.21 16.43 9.65
N GLY A 102 12.40 15.53 10.62
CA GLY A 102 11.61 15.41 11.83
C GLY A 102 12.44 15.73 13.09
N LEU A 103 11.89 15.43 14.26
CA LEU A 103 12.63 15.64 15.53
C LEU A 103 13.87 14.74 15.66
N GLU A 104 13.88 13.60 14.97
CA GLU A 104 14.97 12.61 15.00
C GLU A 104 16.14 13.00 14.08
N THR A 105 15.91 13.96 13.18
CA THR A 105 16.93 14.39 12.22
C THR A 105 18.01 15.22 12.90
N PRO A 106 19.32 14.95 12.68
CA PRO A 106 20.38 15.75 13.23
C PRO A 106 20.24 17.24 12.90
N ILE A 107 20.55 18.11 13.87
CA ILE A 107 20.40 19.58 13.71
C ILE A 107 21.32 20.12 12.61
N ASP A 108 22.48 19.52 12.44
CA ASP A 108 23.50 19.86 11.45
C ASP A 108 23.32 19.13 10.12
N TRP A 109 22.16 18.50 9.92
CA TRP A 109 21.89 17.77 8.68
C TRP A 109 22.01 18.71 7.47
N ASN A 110 22.90 18.37 6.56
CA ASN A 110 23.18 19.15 5.35
C ASN A 110 23.74 18.26 4.25
N VAL A 111 23.26 18.41 3.03
CA VAL A 111 23.83 17.79 1.82
C VAL A 111 23.84 18.83 0.71
N SER A 112 25.00 19.04 0.12
CA SER A 112 25.15 20.01 -0.97
C SER A 112 24.21 19.69 -2.12
N GLY A 113 23.48 20.70 -2.61
CA GLY A 113 22.51 20.55 -3.70
C GLY A 113 21.10 20.11 -3.26
N ILE A 114 20.87 19.84 -1.97
CA ILE A 114 19.57 19.50 -1.40
C ILE A 114 19.05 20.66 -0.54
N ILE A 115 17.78 21.02 -0.74
CA ILE A 115 17.08 21.97 0.12
C ILE A 115 16.61 21.23 1.36
N TYR A 116 17.10 21.61 2.52
CA TYR A 116 16.70 21.00 3.78
C TYR A 116 15.66 21.83 4.50
N LEU A 117 14.48 21.26 4.72
CA LEU A 117 13.42 21.82 5.53
C LEU A 117 13.49 21.23 6.94
N SER A 118 14.25 21.88 7.82
CA SER A 118 14.29 21.52 9.26
C SER A 118 12.92 21.77 9.91
N PRO A 119 12.64 21.15 11.07
CA PRO A 119 11.40 21.43 11.81
C PRO A 119 11.19 22.92 12.10
N GLN A 120 12.27 23.67 12.35
CA GLN A 120 12.24 25.10 12.57
C GLN A 120 11.83 25.88 11.31
N ILE A 121 12.39 25.54 10.17
CA ILE A 121 12.02 26.13 8.87
C ILE A 121 10.57 25.79 8.53
N GLN A 122 10.16 24.53 8.71
CA GLN A 122 8.78 24.11 8.46
C GLN A 122 7.77 24.95 9.26
N ALA A 123 8.09 25.26 10.53
CA ALA A 123 7.23 26.07 11.38
C ALA A 123 7.04 27.52 10.88
N THR A 124 7.92 28.03 10.04
CA THR A 124 7.80 29.37 9.42
C THR A 124 7.01 29.38 8.12
N LEU A 125 6.74 28.22 7.54
CA LEU A 125 5.98 28.12 6.30
C LEU A 125 4.49 28.37 6.56
N PRO A 126 3.79 29.08 5.67
CA PRO A 126 2.41 29.50 5.92
C PRO A 126 1.36 28.44 5.56
N TYR A 127 1.69 27.13 5.71
CA TYR A 127 0.78 26.05 5.36
C TYR A 127 -0.15 25.69 6.52
N ARG A 128 -1.43 25.52 6.22
CA ARG A 128 -2.48 25.13 7.17
C ARG A 128 -2.31 23.74 7.75
N ILE A 129 -1.60 22.85 7.01
CA ILE A 129 -1.35 21.48 7.46
C ILE A 129 -0.40 21.41 8.67
N ILE A 130 0.49 22.39 8.86
CA ILE A 130 1.58 22.32 9.83
C ILE A 130 1.12 22.03 11.28
N PRO A 131 0.06 22.67 11.80
CA PRO A 131 -0.42 22.40 13.16
C PRO A 131 -0.96 20.97 13.37
N HIS A 132 -1.28 20.26 12.29
CA HIS A 132 -1.84 18.91 12.33
C HIS A 132 -0.78 17.82 12.18
N LEU A 133 0.47 18.20 11.85
CA LEU A 133 1.52 17.23 11.56
C LEU A 133 2.16 16.70 12.84
N PRO A 134 2.28 15.37 12.99
CA PRO A 134 3.08 14.77 14.05
C PRO A 134 4.57 15.09 13.85
N SER A 135 5.36 14.77 14.85
CA SER A 135 6.82 15.00 14.82
C SER A 135 7.58 14.06 13.86
N ASN A 136 6.95 12.98 13.42
CA ASN A 136 7.56 11.97 12.54
C ASN A 136 7.89 12.52 11.15
N ALA A 137 9.12 12.32 10.68
CA ALA A 137 9.61 12.83 9.40
C ALA A 137 8.81 12.30 8.19
N LEU A 138 8.33 11.05 8.23
CA LEU A 138 7.63 10.44 7.09
C LEU A 138 6.35 11.23 6.74
N VAL A 139 5.49 11.48 7.72
CA VAL A 139 4.23 12.21 7.48
C VAL A 139 4.50 13.68 7.16
N ARG A 140 5.57 14.25 7.70
CA ARG A 140 6.01 15.63 7.39
C ARG A 140 6.46 15.82 5.94
N LYS A 141 6.68 14.74 5.16
CA LYS A 141 6.85 14.83 3.69
C LYS A 141 5.76 15.67 3.01
N SER A 142 4.57 15.72 3.59
CA SER A 142 3.47 16.56 3.09
C SER A 142 3.87 18.05 2.98
N VAL A 143 4.74 18.55 3.87
CA VAL A 143 5.31 19.91 3.76
C VAL A 143 6.20 20.01 2.53
N GLY A 144 7.03 19.00 2.29
CA GLY A 144 7.91 18.95 1.11
C GLY A 144 7.15 18.91 -0.21
N TYR A 145 6.01 18.21 -0.25
CA TYR A 145 5.15 18.19 -1.43
C TYR A 145 4.54 19.58 -1.70
N LEU A 146 3.98 20.25 -0.68
CA LEU A 146 3.45 21.61 -0.83
C LEU A 146 4.55 22.59 -1.23
N PHE A 147 5.74 22.45 -0.63
CA PHE A 147 6.89 23.26 -1.00
C PHE A 147 7.24 23.07 -2.48
N ALA A 148 7.36 21.84 -2.97
CA ALA A 148 7.64 21.56 -4.37
C ALA A 148 6.56 22.11 -5.31
N ILE A 149 5.27 21.96 -4.96
CA ILE A 149 4.14 22.47 -5.74
C ILE A 149 4.15 24.00 -5.78
N HIS A 150 4.41 24.65 -4.65
CA HIS A 150 4.53 26.11 -4.56
C HIS A 150 5.66 26.65 -5.45
N HIS A 151 6.72 25.86 -5.62
CA HIS A 151 7.89 26.20 -6.42
C HIS A 151 7.86 25.60 -7.84
N GLY A 152 6.65 25.36 -8.36
CA GLY A 152 6.41 25.09 -9.78
C GLY A 152 6.49 23.63 -10.21
N ALA A 153 6.39 22.67 -9.30
CA ALA A 153 6.40 21.25 -9.65
C ALA A 153 5.35 20.89 -10.71
N LYS A 154 5.77 20.18 -11.74
CA LYS A 154 4.92 19.43 -12.66
C LYS A 154 5.02 17.93 -12.37
N ARG A 155 6.16 17.50 -11.82
CA ARG A 155 6.44 16.11 -11.43
C ARG A 155 7.07 16.10 -10.04
N ILE A 156 6.62 15.19 -9.20
CA ILE A 156 7.18 14.94 -7.88
C ILE A 156 7.54 13.45 -7.80
N TYR A 157 8.81 13.17 -7.57
CA TYR A 157 9.29 11.85 -7.23
C TYR A 157 9.37 11.71 -5.71
N ASP A 158 8.56 10.80 -5.20
CA ASP A 158 8.44 10.47 -3.78
C ASP A 158 9.46 9.40 -3.42
N ALA A 159 10.54 9.79 -2.74
CA ALA A 159 11.75 8.98 -2.53
C ALA A 159 11.90 8.47 -1.08
N ASP A 160 12.70 7.42 -0.92
CA ASP A 160 13.13 6.85 0.37
C ASP A 160 14.61 7.17 0.64
N GLU A 161 14.93 7.57 1.87
CA GLU A 161 16.31 7.84 2.30
C GLU A 161 17.24 6.59 2.28
N ASN A 162 16.64 5.38 2.26
CA ASN A 162 17.36 4.11 2.23
C ASN A 162 17.57 3.55 0.81
N ALA A 163 17.10 4.27 -0.20
CA ALA A 163 17.16 3.84 -1.58
C ALA A 163 18.29 4.56 -2.34
N SER A 164 18.99 3.83 -3.19
CA SER A 164 19.95 4.36 -4.15
C SER A 164 19.42 4.13 -5.56
N MET A 165 19.58 5.10 -6.45
CA MET A 165 19.17 4.95 -7.85
C MET A 165 20.01 3.88 -8.57
N LEU A 166 19.36 3.14 -9.46
CA LEU A 166 20.04 2.14 -10.32
C LEU A 166 20.62 2.80 -11.57
N GLU A 167 20.04 3.89 -12.02
CA GLU A 167 20.43 4.66 -13.21
C GLU A 167 20.64 6.13 -12.85
N ASP A 168 21.31 6.88 -13.69
CA ASP A 168 21.63 8.30 -13.45
C ASP A 168 20.42 9.24 -13.65
N ASP A 169 19.33 8.76 -14.21
CA ASP A 169 18.08 9.51 -14.41
C ASP A 169 16.84 8.61 -14.35
N PHE A 170 15.66 9.21 -14.48
CA PHE A 170 14.37 8.52 -14.43
C PHE A 170 13.78 8.16 -15.81
N SER A 171 14.37 8.63 -16.91
CA SER A 171 13.79 8.52 -18.25
C SER A 171 13.73 7.07 -18.76
N GLY A 172 14.65 6.21 -18.27
CA GLY A 172 14.66 4.79 -18.61
C GLY A 172 13.60 3.97 -17.89
N THR A 173 13.01 4.51 -16.81
CA THR A 173 12.03 3.76 -15.98
C THR A 173 10.64 4.37 -16.04
N PHE A 174 10.51 5.69 -15.88
CA PHE A 174 9.22 6.36 -15.78
C PHE A 174 8.89 7.14 -17.06
N ASP A 175 7.60 7.23 -17.38
CA ASP A 175 7.11 8.12 -18.43
C ASP A 175 6.96 9.54 -17.90
N LEU A 176 8.00 10.35 -18.08
CA LEU A 176 8.05 11.72 -17.58
C LEU A 176 7.13 12.69 -18.33
N GLU A 177 6.87 12.42 -19.61
CA GLU A 177 6.12 13.34 -20.48
C GLU A 177 4.65 12.92 -20.67
N LEU A 178 4.21 11.81 -20.06
CA LEU A 178 2.92 11.18 -20.33
C LEU A 178 2.74 10.99 -21.85
N SER A 179 3.67 10.21 -22.44
CA SER A 179 3.70 9.90 -23.87
C SER A 179 2.32 9.45 -24.34
N GLY A 180 1.76 10.12 -25.31
CA GLY A 180 0.41 9.87 -25.78
C GLY A 180 -0.50 11.10 -25.76
N ALA A 181 -0.14 12.17 -25.05
CA ALA A 181 -0.84 13.44 -25.17
C ALA A 181 -0.56 14.13 -26.53
N ASN A 182 0.57 13.82 -27.17
CA ASN A 182 1.07 14.57 -28.34
C ASN A 182 1.34 13.72 -29.59
N SER A 183 0.50 12.79 -30.01
CA SER A 183 0.44 12.24 -31.37
C SER A 183 0.75 10.77 -31.65
N ARG A 184 1.45 10.02 -30.82
CA ARG A 184 1.51 8.56 -30.90
C ARG A 184 1.29 7.98 -29.50
N ARG A 185 0.07 7.52 -29.26
CA ARG A 185 -0.24 6.79 -28.04
C ARG A 185 0.46 5.44 -28.05
N GLU A 186 1.47 5.30 -27.19
CA GLU A 186 2.15 4.02 -27.03
C GLU A 186 1.26 3.03 -26.31
N PRO A 187 1.26 1.76 -26.75
CA PRO A 187 0.51 0.72 -26.08
C PRO A 187 1.14 0.41 -24.71
N LEU A 188 0.30 0.33 -23.69
CA LEU A 188 0.65 0.00 -22.32
C LEU A 188 -0.10 -1.27 -21.91
N LEU A 189 0.57 -2.21 -21.28
CA LEU A 189 -0.09 -3.38 -20.71
C LEU A 189 -1.03 -2.96 -19.58
N GLN A 190 -2.17 -3.62 -19.46
CA GLN A 190 -3.10 -3.45 -18.37
C GLN A 190 -3.57 -4.81 -17.88
N TYR A 191 -3.66 -4.97 -16.55
CA TYR A 191 -4.31 -6.15 -15.99
C TYR A 191 -5.75 -6.25 -16.49
N LEU A 192 -6.17 -7.46 -16.89
CA LEU A 192 -7.58 -7.74 -17.12
C LEU A 192 -8.20 -8.21 -15.81
N SER A 193 -9.33 -7.63 -15.44
CA SER A 193 -10.13 -8.07 -14.30
C SER A 193 -10.96 -9.31 -14.71
N LEU A 194 -10.31 -10.45 -14.96
CA LEU A 194 -10.99 -11.70 -15.32
C LEU A 194 -11.67 -12.38 -14.12
N MET A 195 -11.38 -11.93 -12.92
CA MET A 195 -11.95 -12.45 -11.68
C MET A 195 -12.35 -11.30 -10.77
N ASN A 196 -13.26 -11.53 -9.83
CA ASN A 196 -13.71 -10.57 -8.79
C ASN A 196 -12.59 -10.17 -7.79
N ARG A 197 -11.34 -10.04 -8.25
CA ARG A 197 -10.21 -9.64 -7.43
C ARG A 197 -10.09 -8.13 -7.42
N THR A 198 -10.29 -7.55 -6.27
CA THR A 198 -10.19 -6.10 -6.06
C THR A 198 -8.77 -5.64 -5.79
N CYS A 199 -7.86 -6.52 -5.35
CA CYS A 199 -6.46 -6.18 -5.07
C CYS A 199 -5.49 -7.12 -5.77
N ILE A 200 -4.41 -6.55 -6.32
CA ILE A 200 -3.42 -7.25 -7.13
C ILE A 200 -2.05 -7.20 -6.41
N ASN A 201 -1.34 -8.34 -6.39
CA ASN A 201 0.09 -8.36 -6.05
C ASN A 201 0.93 -8.05 -7.30
N PRO A 202 1.46 -6.83 -7.45
CA PRO A 202 2.20 -6.45 -8.65
C PRO A 202 3.55 -7.15 -8.78
N TYR A 203 4.11 -7.69 -7.71
CA TYR A 203 5.41 -8.36 -7.73
C TYR A 203 5.42 -9.61 -8.61
N ILE A 204 4.25 -10.24 -8.78
CA ILE A 204 4.08 -11.41 -9.65
C ILE A 204 4.36 -11.07 -11.11
N HIS A 205 3.92 -9.91 -11.57
CA HIS A 205 4.18 -9.41 -12.94
C HIS A 205 5.68 -9.28 -13.22
N PHE A 206 6.46 -8.92 -12.20
CA PHE A 206 7.91 -8.78 -12.29
C PHE A 206 8.66 -10.03 -11.80
N GLY A 207 8.01 -11.19 -11.82
CA GLY A 207 8.64 -12.50 -11.63
C GLY A 207 8.64 -13.04 -10.21
N GLN A 208 8.30 -12.25 -9.19
CA GLN A 208 8.33 -12.67 -7.79
C GLN A 208 6.97 -13.12 -7.27
N ARG A 209 6.79 -14.43 -7.19
CA ARG A 209 5.53 -15.05 -6.72
C ARG A 209 5.48 -15.29 -5.22
N SER A 210 6.64 -15.41 -4.58
CA SER A 210 6.74 -15.69 -3.14
C SER A 210 6.87 -14.43 -2.28
N VAL A 211 6.94 -13.26 -2.91
CA VAL A 211 7.06 -11.95 -2.27
C VAL A 211 5.76 -11.19 -2.44
N TRP A 212 5.31 -10.56 -1.37
CA TRP A 212 4.16 -9.68 -1.42
C TRP A 212 4.49 -8.30 -0.86
N PRO A 213 3.90 -7.23 -1.42
CA PRO A 213 4.13 -5.88 -0.95
C PRO A 213 3.41 -5.62 0.37
N ARG A 214 3.94 -4.70 1.16
CA ARG A 214 3.27 -4.13 2.33
C ARG A 214 1.93 -3.53 1.89
N GLY A 215 0.87 -3.85 2.63
CA GLY A 215 -0.48 -3.40 2.31
C GLY A 215 -1.29 -4.35 1.41
N LEU A 216 -0.71 -5.44 0.93
CA LEU A 216 -1.52 -6.48 0.30
C LEU A 216 -2.41 -7.14 1.37
N PRO A 217 -3.72 -7.32 1.14
CA PRO A 217 -4.57 -8.10 2.04
C PRO A 217 -3.98 -9.45 2.36
N LEU A 218 -3.88 -9.80 3.64
CA LEU A 218 -3.29 -11.08 4.06
C LEU A 218 -4.07 -12.30 3.55
N SER A 219 -5.35 -12.14 3.28
CA SER A 219 -6.21 -13.14 2.64
C SER A 219 -5.72 -13.54 1.25
N LEU A 220 -5.00 -12.64 0.55
CA LEU A 220 -4.45 -12.86 -0.78
C LEU A 220 -3.00 -13.39 -0.77
N VAL A 221 -2.37 -13.48 0.41
CA VAL A 221 -1.01 -14.00 0.54
C VAL A 221 -0.99 -15.51 0.32
N GLY A 222 -0.07 -15.98 -0.52
CA GLY A 222 0.10 -17.39 -0.83
C GLY A 222 -0.92 -17.94 -1.82
N ASP A 223 -1.60 -17.07 -2.53
CA ASP A 223 -2.39 -17.45 -3.70
C ASP A 223 -1.45 -17.94 -4.81
N ILE A 224 -1.50 -19.25 -5.07
CA ILE A 224 -0.45 -19.97 -5.79
C ILE A 224 -0.50 -19.69 -7.30
N ASN A 225 -1.67 -19.36 -7.84
CA ASN A 225 -1.87 -19.09 -9.25
C ASN A 225 -2.84 -17.92 -9.45
N PRO A 226 -2.41 -16.66 -9.33
CA PRO A 226 -3.19 -15.62 -9.97
C PRO A 226 -3.05 -15.86 -11.48
N GLU A 227 -4.14 -16.23 -12.13
CA GLU A 227 -4.22 -16.14 -13.58
C GLU A 227 -4.08 -14.66 -13.94
N VAL A 228 -2.91 -14.28 -14.41
CA VAL A 228 -2.64 -12.92 -14.85
C VAL A 228 -2.92 -12.89 -16.35
N ALA A 229 -4.00 -12.24 -16.72
CA ALA A 229 -4.29 -11.92 -18.10
C ALA A 229 -4.10 -10.42 -18.34
N TYR A 230 -3.64 -10.07 -19.51
CA TYR A 230 -3.32 -8.71 -19.89
C TYR A 230 -4.12 -8.28 -21.12
N GLY A 231 -4.63 -7.06 -21.06
CA GLY A 231 -5.09 -6.30 -22.20
C GLY A 231 -4.10 -5.19 -22.54
N GLN A 232 -4.49 -4.35 -23.47
CA GLN A 232 -3.71 -3.21 -23.89
C GLN A 232 -4.53 -1.93 -23.75
N VAL A 233 -3.92 -0.89 -23.19
CA VAL A 233 -4.47 0.46 -23.12
C VAL A 233 -3.47 1.44 -23.74
N PHE A 234 -3.92 2.67 -23.96
CA PHE A 234 -3.01 3.71 -24.43
C PHE A 234 -2.42 4.51 -23.27
N SER A 235 -1.13 4.80 -23.33
CA SER A 235 -0.44 5.69 -22.40
C SER A 235 -1.03 7.10 -22.39
N GLY A 236 -0.64 7.91 -21.41
CA GLY A 236 -1.05 9.32 -21.26
C GLY A 236 -1.97 9.61 -20.08
N LYS A 237 -2.39 8.59 -19.32
CA LYS A 237 -3.24 8.71 -18.12
C LYS A 237 -2.60 8.11 -16.87
N GLN A 238 -1.36 7.66 -16.94
CA GLN A 238 -0.58 7.10 -15.84
C GLN A 238 -0.04 8.22 -14.94
N PHE A 239 -0.95 8.88 -14.21
CA PHE A 239 -0.63 10.05 -13.39
C PHE A 239 0.14 9.69 -12.13
N ILE A 240 0.09 8.41 -11.70
CA ILE A 240 0.89 7.85 -10.62
C ILE A 240 1.64 6.64 -11.17
N GLN A 241 2.96 6.64 -11.02
CA GLN A 241 3.83 5.58 -11.52
C GLN A 241 4.71 5.09 -10.36
N GLN A 242 4.51 3.85 -9.94
CA GLN A 242 5.31 3.24 -8.88
C GLN A 242 6.36 2.33 -9.46
N GLY A 243 7.63 2.62 -9.16
CA GLY A 243 8.75 1.73 -9.44
C GLY A 243 8.94 0.70 -8.33
N LEU A 244 9.54 -0.44 -8.68
CA LEU A 244 9.96 -1.43 -7.70
C LEU A 244 11.37 -1.14 -7.17
N SER A 245 11.72 -1.81 -6.07
CA SER A 245 13.06 -1.72 -5.46
C SER A 245 13.72 -3.09 -5.45
N LEU A 246 14.97 -3.18 -5.88
CA LEU A 246 15.82 -4.36 -5.67
C LEU A 246 16.34 -4.39 -4.22
N GLY A 247 16.87 -5.52 -3.79
CA GLY A 247 17.41 -5.71 -2.45
C GLY A 247 16.32 -6.04 -1.44
N LEU A 248 15.93 -5.09 -0.61
CA LEU A 248 14.74 -5.18 0.24
C LEU A 248 13.62 -4.35 -0.38
N PRO A 249 12.69 -4.95 -1.14
CA PRO A 249 11.52 -4.24 -1.62
C PRO A 249 10.59 -3.84 -0.47
N ASP A 250 9.53 -3.11 -0.77
CA ASP A 250 8.53 -2.75 0.23
C ASP A 250 7.69 -3.98 0.59
N VAL A 251 8.03 -4.62 1.69
CA VAL A 251 7.36 -5.79 2.25
C VAL A 251 6.89 -5.48 3.66
N ASP A 252 5.87 -6.19 4.14
CA ASP A 252 5.37 -6.03 5.50
C ASP A 252 6.24 -6.75 6.55
N SER A 253 5.96 -6.48 7.80
CA SER A 253 6.66 -7.10 8.94
C SER A 253 6.49 -8.62 8.97
N ILE A 254 5.32 -9.12 8.54
CA ILE A 254 5.05 -10.56 8.50
C ILE A 254 5.97 -11.23 7.48
N PHE A 255 6.04 -10.68 6.25
CA PHE A 255 6.99 -11.18 5.26
C PHE A 255 8.42 -11.12 5.80
N TYR A 256 8.83 -9.96 6.31
CA TYR A 256 10.18 -9.76 6.79
C TYR A 256 10.58 -10.80 7.83
N HIS A 257 9.82 -10.92 8.91
CA HIS A 257 10.16 -11.83 10.01
C HIS A 257 10.01 -13.30 9.67
N THR A 258 9.15 -13.65 8.72
CA THR A 258 8.96 -15.05 8.31
C THR A 258 9.91 -15.51 7.23
N ARG A 259 10.55 -14.58 6.52
CA ARG A 259 11.48 -14.89 5.41
C ARG A 259 12.93 -14.53 5.73
N LYS A 260 13.18 -13.73 6.76
CA LYS A 260 14.53 -13.38 7.18
C LYS A 260 15.25 -14.57 7.79
N SER A 261 16.38 -14.94 7.20
CA SER A 261 17.25 -15.99 7.72
C SER A 261 18.55 -15.39 8.23
N GLY A 262 18.73 -15.41 9.56
CA GLY A 262 19.95 -14.93 10.20
C GLY A 262 20.28 -13.46 9.90
N ILE A 263 21.57 -13.16 9.80
CA ILE A 263 22.10 -11.79 9.67
C ILE A 263 22.21 -11.35 8.20
N LYS A 264 22.10 -12.28 7.24
CA LYS A 264 22.25 -11.96 5.83
C LYS A 264 21.18 -10.98 5.36
N PRO A 265 21.52 -9.89 4.66
CA PRO A 265 20.54 -8.98 4.10
C PRO A 265 19.67 -9.66 3.05
N PHE A 266 18.45 -9.15 2.84
CA PHE A 266 17.66 -9.54 1.70
C PHE A 266 18.31 -9.04 0.39
N VAL A 267 18.34 -9.91 -0.61
CA VAL A 267 18.76 -9.60 -1.97
C VAL A 267 17.67 -10.11 -2.91
N ILE A 268 16.52 -9.44 -2.87
CA ILE A 268 15.38 -9.79 -3.71
C ILE A 268 15.54 -9.06 -5.06
N SER A 269 15.40 -9.81 -6.14
CA SER A 269 15.45 -9.29 -7.50
C SER A 269 14.08 -9.42 -8.19
N PHE A 270 13.85 -8.54 -9.15
CA PHE A 270 12.68 -8.53 -10.03
C PHE A 270 13.15 -8.53 -11.49
N ASP A 271 12.27 -8.88 -12.41
CA ASP A 271 12.53 -8.74 -13.83
C ASP A 271 12.61 -7.26 -14.22
N ARG A 272 13.81 -6.82 -14.62
CA ARG A 272 14.06 -5.44 -15.06
C ARG A 272 13.57 -5.17 -16.48
N HIS A 273 13.23 -6.21 -17.22
CA HIS A 273 12.82 -6.12 -18.63
C HIS A 273 11.31 -6.32 -18.81
N ALA A 274 10.59 -6.65 -17.72
CA ALA A 274 9.14 -6.71 -17.78
C ALA A 274 8.58 -5.32 -18.11
N PRO A 275 7.62 -5.22 -19.05
CA PRO A 275 7.03 -3.95 -19.42
C PRO A 275 6.23 -3.35 -18.25
N PRO A 276 6.09 -2.02 -18.18
CA PRO A 276 5.17 -1.40 -17.22
C PRO A 276 3.75 -1.91 -17.39
N VAL A 277 3.00 -1.98 -16.28
CA VAL A 277 1.63 -2.48 -16.28
C VAL A 277 0.68 -1.53 -15.55
N ALA A 278 -0.46 -1.22 -16.17
CA ALA A 278 -1.51 -0.37 -15.61
C ALA A 278 -2.54 -1.20 -14.84
N LEU A 279 -3.15 -0.56 -13.83
CA LEU A 279 -4.30 -1.10 -13.12
C LEU A 279 -5.59 -0.56 -13.72
N PRO A 280 -6.57 -1.44 -14.05
CA PRO A 280 -7.89 -1.00 -14.51
C PRO A 280 -8.71 -0.38 -13.36
N GLN A 281 -9.74 0.38 -13.68
CA GLN A 281 -10.73 0.80 -12.69
C GLN A 281 -11.38 -0.43 -12.03
N GLY A 282 -11.58 -0.36 -10.73
CA GLY A 282 -12.09 -1.49 -9.94
C GLY A 282 -11.00 -2.39 -9.36
N SER A 283 -9.75 -2.24 -9.80
CA SER A 283 -8.60 -2.95 -9.24
C SER A 283 -7.66 -1.99 -8.51
N LEU A 284 -7.12 -2.46 -7.39
CA LEU A 284 -6.22 -1.73 -6.52
C LEU A 284 -4.92 -2.53 -6.34
N ALA A 285 -3.83 -1.85 -6.01
CA ALA A 285 -2.58 -2.47 -5.57
C ALA A 285 -1.96 -1.63 -4.46
N PRO A 286 -1.15 -2.21 -3.57
CA PRO A 286 -0.41 -1.42 -2.60
C PRO A 286 0.44 -0.34 -3.29
N LEU A 287 0.30 0.90 -2.84
CA LEU A 287 1.04 2.06 -3.31
C LEU A 287 1.75 2.71 -2.13
N ASN A 288 3.05 2.80 -2.19
CA ASN A 288 3.88 3.34 -1.12
C ASN A 288 4.47 4.72 -1.45
N SER A 289 5.25 5.27 -0.50
CA SER A 289 5.90 6.59 -0.55
C SER A 289 7.43 6.45 -0.65
N LEU A 290 7.91 5.39 -1.32
CA LEU A 290 9.34 5.04 -1.34
C LEU A 290 9.99 5.17 -2.73
N ASN A 291 9.24 4.96 -3.79
CA ASN A 291 9.73 4.97 -5.17
C ASN A 291 8.57 5.24 -6.13
N THR A 292 7.99 6.43 -6.06
CA THR A 292 6.77 6.75 -6.81
C THR A 292 6.84 8.11 -7.46
N LEU A 293 6.57 8.16 -8.76
CA LEU A 293 6.45 9.40 -9.51
C LEU A 293 4.99 9.83 -9.58
N PHE A 294 4.73 11.09 -9.20
CA PHE A 294 3.44 11.74 -9.34
C PHE A 294 3.51 12.84 -10.39
N HIS A 295 2.58 12.81 -11.32
CA HIS A 295 2.33 13.95 -12.22
C HIS A 295 1.36 14.94 -11.57
N SER A 296 1.39 16.19 -12.02
CA SER A 296 0.59 17.28 -11.44
C SER A 296 -0.91 16.98 -11.37
N ALA A 297 -1.46 16.21 -12.30
CA ALA A 297 -2.86 15.78 -12.25
C ALA A 297 -3.22 14.98 -10.98
N ALA A 298 -2.23 14.37 -10.30
CA ALA A 298 -2.44 13.54 -9.11
C ALA A 298 -1.84 14.13 -7.82
N PHE A 299 -1.37 15.37 -7.77
CA PHE A 299 -0.75 15.94 -6.56
C PHE A 299 -1.68 16.01 -5.36
N TRP A 300 -2.97 16.11 -5.58
CA TRP A 300 -3.96 16.03 -4.49
C TRP A 300 -3.86 14.70 -3.72
N GLY A 301 -3.39 13.64 -4.38
CA GLY A 301 -3.20 12.31 -3.79
C GLY A 301 -1.92 12.13 -2.97
N LEU A 302 -1.10 13.17 -2.77
CA LEU A 302 0.15 13.11 -2.00
C LEU A 302 -0.05 13.25 -0.47
N MET A 303 -1.25 13.59 0.00
CA MET A 303 -1.57 13.73 1.43
C MET A 303 -1.30 12.44 2.19
N LEU A 304 -0.53 12.51 3.27
CA LEU A 304 -0.24 11.37 4.16
C LEU A 304 -1.11 11.47 5.42
N PRO A 305 -2.01 10.50 5.70
CA PRO A 305 -2.82 10.48 6.92
C PRO A 305 -1.98 10.58 8.19
N VAL A 306 -2.51 11.27 9.20
CA VAL A 306 -1.80 11.60 10.45
C VAL A 306 -2.26 10.78 11.66
N SER A 307 -3.47 10.21 11.61
CA SER A 307 -4.10 9.52 12.73
C SER A 307 -3.91 8.01 12.74
N VAL A 308 -3.13 7.49 11.82
CA VAL A 308 -2.85 6.05 11.68
C VAL A 308 -1.39 5.73 11.98
N SER A 309 -1.09 4.46 12.19
CA SER A 309 0.29 4.00 12.44
C SER A 309 1.23 4.38 11.28
N VAL A 310 2.49 4.65 11.62
CA VAL A 310 3.45 5.32 10.72
C VAL A 310 3.61 4.62 9.37
N LYS A 311 3.68 3.29 9.39
CA LYS A 311 3.86 2.49 8.17
C LYS A 311 2.54 2.14 7.47
N ALA A 312 1.40 2.48 8.08
CA ALA A 312 0.09 2.37 7.43
C ALA A 312 -0.26 3.63 6.63
N SER A 313 0.30 4.77 7.00
CA SER A 313 -0.06 6.08 6.46
C SER A 313 0.03 6.16 4.94
N ASP A 314 1.17 5.81 4.35
CA ASP A 314 1.38 5.87 2.91
C ASP A 314 0.57 4.82 2.14
N ILE A 315 0.33 3.64 2.74
CA ILE A 315 -0.50 2.59 2.14
C ILE A 315 -1.97 2.99 2.09
N LEU A 316 -2.53 3.50 3.21
CA LEU A 316 -3.92 3.96 3.24
C LEU A 316 -4.13 5.16 2.31
N ARG A 317 -3.17 6.11 2.28
CA ARG A 317 -3.11 7.17 1.27
C ARG A 317 -3.12 6.60 -0.14
N GLY A 318 -2.32 5.57 -0.39
CA GLY A 318 -2.19 4.94 -1.69
C GLY A 318 -3.52 4.40 -2.21
N TYR A 319 -4.28 3.74 -1.37
CA TYR A 319 -5.60 3.23 -1.71
C TYR A 319 -6.65 4.34 -1.87
N TRP A 320 -6.67 5.32 -0.98
CA TRP A 320 -7.51 6.51 -1.09
C TRP A 320 -7.26 7.26 -2.40
N ALA A 321 -5.99 7.47 -2.75
CA ALA A 321 -5.60 8.15 -3.97
C ALA A 321 -6.01 7.35 -5.23
N GLN A 322 -5.81 6.03 -5.26
CA GLN A 322 -6.21 5.19 -6.38
C GLN A 322 -7.72 5.24 -6.62
N ARG A 323 -8.54 5.19 -5.56
CA ARG A 323 -10.00 5.30 -5.72
C ARG A 323 -10.40 6.63 -6.37
N LEU A 324 -9.78 7.73 -5.95
CA LEU A 324 -10.05 9.05 -6.50
C LEU A 324 -9.43 9.26 -7.88
N LEU A 325 -8.34 8.57 -8.19
CA LEU A 325 -7.69 8.62 -9.51
C LEU A 325 -8.66 8.20 -10.62
N TRP A 326 -9.56 7.25 -10.34
CA TRP A 326 -10.61 6.84 -11.29
C TRP A 326 -11.57 7.99 -11.62
N GLU A 327 -11.86 8.89 -10.67
CA GLU A 327 -12.75 10.04 -10.86
C GLU A 327 -12.22 11.08 -11.87
N ILE A 328 -10.94 11.04 -12.15
CA ILE A 328 -10.28 11.91 -13.16
C ILE A 328 -9.82 11.12 -14.40
N GLY A 329 -10.21 9.85 -14.50
CA GLY A 329 -9.80 8.96 -15.59
C GLY A 329 -8.32 8.63 -15.61
N GLY A 330 -7.63 8.80 -14.48
CA GLY A 330 -6.22 8.46 -14.30
C GLY A 330 -6.02 6.98 -13.99
N GLN A 331 -4.77 6.53 -14.16
CA GLN A 331 -4.34 5.16 -13.90
C GLN A 331 -3.11 5.16 -13.00
N LEU A 332 -3.02 4.16 -12.12
CA LEU A 332 -1.78 3.75 -11.49
C LEU A 332 -1.07 2.76 -12.40
N THR A 333 0.23 2.96 -12.60
CA THR A 333 1.09 2.00 -13.30
C THR A 333 2.23 1.54 -12.40
N ILE A 334 2.59 0.28 -12.55
CA ILE A 334 3.74 -0.31 -11.87
C ILE A 334 4.86 -0.49 -12.89
N HIS A 335 6.04 -0.07 -12.50
CA HIS A 335 7.23 -0.01 -13.34
C HIS A 335 8.33 -0.95 -12.82
N PRO A 336 9.26 -1.38 -13.70
CA PRO A 336 10.41 -2.18 -13.28
C PRO A 336 11.23 -1.49 -12.17
N PRO A 337 12.15 -2.23 -11.52
CA PRO A 337 13.00 -1.65 -10.49
C PRO A 337 13.83 -0.46 -11.01
N SER A 338 13.78 0.65 -10.29
CA SER A 338 14.55 1.87 -10.53
C SER A 338 15.54 2.22 -9.41
N VAL A 339 15.38 1.55 -8.26
CA VAL A 339 16.25 1.78 -7.10
C VAL A 339 16.69 0.45 -6.49
N TYR A 340 17.81 0.50 -5.78
CA TYR A 340 18.25 -0.53 -4.84
C TYR A 340 18.04 -0.04 -3.41
N ARG A 341 17.36 -0.84 -2.62
CA ARG A 341 17.10 -0.54 -1.21
C ARG A 341 17.87 -1.50 -0.33
N LEU A 342 18.68 -0.94 0.55
CA LEU A 342 19.44 -1.75 1.51
C LEU A 342 18.51 -2.32 2.57
N ASP A 343 18.75 -3.57 2.95
CA ASP A 343 18.18 -4.16 4.14
C ASP A 343 18.95 -3.59 5.35
N THR A 344 18.45 -2.47 5.85
CA THR A 344 18.96 -1.88 7.09
C THR A 344 18.57 -2.80 8.25
N MET A 345 19.46 -2.99 9.22
CA MET A 345 19.27 -3.91 10.35
C MET A 345 18.07 -3.58 11.27
N SER A 346 17.28 -2.58 10.94
CA SER A 346 16.04 -2.23 11.65
C SER A 346 14.85 -2.97 11.00
N PRO A 347 14.40 -4.08 11.59
CA PRO A 347 13.28 -4.82 11.06
C PRO A 347 11.99 -3.98 11.13
N PRO A 348 11.07 -4.12 10.17
CA PRO A 348 9.77 -3.48 10.27
C PRO A 348 9.00 -4.00 11.49
N SER A 349 8.30 -3.10 12.17
CA SER A 349 7.49 -3.40 13.35
C SER A 349 6.03 -3.59 12.96
N TYR A 350 5.41 -4.65 13.51
CA TYR A 350 3.96 -4.84 13.36
C TYR A 350 3.17 -3.67 13.94
N GLU A 351 3.62 -3.08 15.05
CA GLU A 351 2.96 -1.93 15.67
C GLU A 351 2.92 -0.71 14.74
N ASP A 352 3.98 -0.51 13.95
CA ASP A 352 4.02 0.56 12.95
C ASP A 352 3.09 0.30 11.75
N GLU A 353 2.62 -0.92 11.59
CA GLU A 353 1.78 -1.39 10.47
C GLU A 353 0.36 -1.78 10.90
N LYS A 354 0.03 -1.78 12.21
CA LYS A 354 -1.20 -2.37 12.77
C LYS A 354 -2.48 -1.89 12.10
N ASP A 355 -2.60 -0.58 11.82
CA ASP A 355 -3.80 -0.02 11.22
C ASP A 355 -3.98 -0.46 9.77
N MET A 356 -2.89 -0.74 9.07
CA MET A 356 -2.92 -1.35 7.75
C MET A 356 -3.46 -2.79 7.84
N HIS A 357 -2.86 -3.63 8.66
CA HIS A 357 -3.27 -5.03 8.79
C HIS A 357 -4.72 -5.18 9.28
N LYS A 358 -5.16 -4.29 10.17
CA LYS A 358 -6.55 -4.27 10.67
C LYS A 358 -7.55 -3.92 9.57
N ASN A 359 -7.21 -3.04 8.65
CA ASN A 359 -8.17 -2.33 7.82
C ASN A 359 -8.17 -2.74 6.35
N VAL A 360 -7.07 -3.24 5.80
CA VAL A 360 -6.86 -3.35 4.35
C VAL A 360 -7.90 -4.24 3.66
N ASP A 361 -8.25 -5.40 4.19
CA ASP A 361 -9.25 -6.27 3.57
C ASP A 361 -10.60 -5.56 3.42
N ARG A 362 -11.09 -4.97 4.50
CA ARG A 362 -12.36 -4.25 4.54
C ARG A 362 -12.35 -2.96 3.71
N LEU A 363 -11.19 -2.30 3.64
CA LEU A 363 -10.99 -1.07 2.88
C LEU A 363 -11.17 -1.30 1.38
N MET A 364 -10.73 -2.46 0.85
CA MET A 364 -10.88 -2.77 -0.57
C MET A 364 -12.34 -2.78 -1.00
N GLU A 365 -13.19 -3.49 -0.28
CA GLU A 365 -14.63 -3.56 -0.56
C GLU A 365 -15.29 -2.19 -0.44
N PHE A 366 -14.94 -1.46 0.62
CA PHE A 366 -15.44 -0.11 0.84
C PHE A 366 -15.10 0.83 -0.32
N LEU A 367 -13.85 0.88 -0.76
CA LEU A 367 -13.40 1.80 -1.81
C LEU A 367 -14.03 1.47 -3.17
N VAL A 368 -14.13 0.19 -3.53
CA VAL A 368 -14.76 -0.22 -4.79
C VAL A 368 -16.24 0.11 -4.82
N SER A 369 -16.94 -0.01 -3.70
CA SER A 369 -18.37 0.29 -3.58
C SER A 369 -18.67 1.78 -3.40
N TRP A 370 -17.75 2.57 -2.87
CA TRP A 370 -17.97 3.99 -2.58
C TRP A 370 -18.31 4.81 -3.82
N ARG A 371 -19.30 5.70 -3.70
CA ARG A 371 -19.72 6.63 -4.74
C ARG A 371 -19.95 8.03 -4.16
N SER A 372 -19.77 9.07 -5.00
CA SER A 372 -19.99 10.45 -4.60
C SER A 372 -20.66 11.27 -5.69
N LYS A 373 -21.70 12.02 -5.31
CA LYS A 373 -22.41 12.97 -6.18
C LYS A 373 -21.73 14.35 -6.24
N LYS A 374 -20.62 14.55 -5.52
CA LYS A 374 -19.87 15.82 -5.53
C LYS A 374 -19.26 16.07 -6.91
N SER A 375 -19.23 17.33 -7.35
CA SER A 375 -18.87 17.71 -8.73
C SER A 375 -17.38 17.91 -8.97
N GLY A 376 -16.59 18.27 -7.95
CA GLY A 376 -15.15 18.53 -8.05
C GLY A 376 -14.32 17.47 -7.35
N ILE A 377 -13.08 17.26 -7.83
CA ILE A 377 -12.19 16.25 -7.23
C ILE A 377 -11.89 16.57 -5.76
N PHE A 378 -11.69 17.82 -5.37
CA PHE A 378 -11.45 18.20 -3.98
C PHE A 378 -12.64 17.94 -3.08
N GLN A 379 -13.85 18.20 -3.58
CA GLN A 379 -15.07 17.85 -2.84
C GLN A 379 -15.25 16.34 -2.69
N LYS A 380 -14.88 15.55 -3.72
CA LYS A 380 -14.90 14.10 -3.66
C LYS A 380 -13.82 13.57 -2.72
N ALA A 381 -12.62 14.14 -2.74
CA ALA A 381 -11.52 13.79 -1.85
C ALA A 381 -11.87 13.99 -0.37
N LEU A 382 -12.44 15.16 -0.04
CA LEU A 382 -12.91 15.45 1.31
C LEU A 382 -14.08 14.54 1.71
N HIS A 383 -15.00 14.25 0.79
CA HIS A 383 -16.12 13.33 1.04
C HIS A 383 -15.65 11.89 1.26
N LEU A 384 -14.69 11.40 0.48
CA LEU A 384 -14.11 10.07 0.71
C LEU A 384 -13.36 10.00 2.03
N SER A 385 -12.58 11.05 2.35
CA SER A 385 -11.88 11.13 3.65
C SER A 385 -12.85 11.07 4.83
N HIS A 386 -13.97 11.80 4.76
CA HIS A 386 -15.03 11.76 5.76
C HIS A 386 -15.68 10.37 5.86
N SER A 387 -16.06 9.78 4.72
CA SER A 387 -16.66 8.44 4.69
C SER A 387 -15.70 7.35 5.23
N MET A 388 -14.39 7.49 5.00
CA MET A 388 -13.39 6.59 5.58
C MET A 388 -13.27 6.75 7.10
N ALA A 389 -13.42 7.97 7.61
CA ALA A 389 -13.43 8.21 9.04
C ALA A 389 -14.71 7.65 9.70
N GLU A 390 -15.88 7.84 9.09
CA GLU A 390 -17.14 7.23 9.55
C GLU A 390 -17.08 5.70 9.57
N ALA A 391 -16.35 5.11 8.61
CA ALA A 391 -16.13 3.67 8.53
C ALA A 391 -14.97 3.16 9.42
N GLY A 392 -14.26 4.06 10.15
CA GLY A 392 -13.22 3.70 11.11
C GLY A 392 -11.87 3.31 10.50
N PHE A 393 -11.57 3.71 9.26
CA PHE A 393 -10.24 3.48 8.65
C PHE A 393 -9.18 4.48 9.13
N TRP A 394 -9.60 5.66 9.55
CA TRP A 394 -8.81 6.70 10.20
C TRP A 394 -9.74 7.54 11.07
N THR A 395 -9.26 8.63 11.68
CA THR A 395 -10.09 9.44 12.60
C THR A 395 -10.58 10.74 11.96
N ALA A 396 -11.42 11.48 12.70
CA ALA A 396 -11.85 12.82 12.32
C ALA A 396 -10.69 13.81 12.10
N GLU A 397 -9.53 13.55 12.71
CA GLU A 397 -8.32 14.35 12.52
C GLU A 397 -7.87 14.34 11.06
N ASP A 398 -7.91 13.18 10.39
CA ASP A 398 -7.57 13.09 8.97
C ASP A 398 -8.58 13.80 8.06
N VAL A 399 -9.83 13.93 8.48
CA VAL A 399 -10.82 14.73 7.73
C VAL A 399 -10.46 16.22 7.78
N ILE A 400 -10.08 16.71 8.97
CA ILE A 400 -9.63 18.10 9.16
C ILE A 400 -8.33 18.33 8.39
N TYR A 401 -7.39 17.40 8.51
CA TYR A 401 -6.12 17.44 7.81
C TYR A 401 -6.30 17.43 6.30
N THR A 402 -7.16 16.57 5.74
CA THR A 402 -7.52 16.56 4.32
C THR A 402 -8.06 17.92 3.88
N SER A 403 -8.95 18.51 4.69
CA SER A 403 -9.48 19.84 4.41
C SER A 403 -8.38 20.91 4.34
N ALA A 404 -7.45 20.91 5.30
CA ALA A 404 -6.29 21.81 5.31
C ALA A 404 -5.38 21.61 4.10
N TRP A 405 -5.06 20.34 3.77
CA TRP A 405 -4.27 19.96 2.61
C TRP A 405 -4.83 20.50 1.30
N LEU A 406 -6.13 20.28 1.04
CA LEU A 406 -6.79 20.72 -0.18
C LEU A 406 -6.86 22.24 -0.29
N GLN A 407 -7.00 22.96 0.84
CA GLN A 407 -6.94 24.42 0.89
C GLN A 407 -5.53 24.92 0.60
N ASP A 408 -4.49 24.27 1.15
CA ASP A 408 -3.10 24.63 0.90
C ASP A 408 -2.71 24.44 -0.55
N LEU A 409 -3.17 23.34 -1.18
CA LEU A 409 -2.98 23.13 -2.62
C LEU A 409 -3.49 24.31 -3.45
N LEU A 410 -4.69 24.80 -3.17
CA LEU A 410 -5.24 25.97 -3.87
C LEU A 410 -4.45 27.24 -3.55
N SER A 411 -4.03 27.40 -2.30
CA SER A 411 -3.26 28.57 -1.87
C SER A 411 -1.91 28.66 -2.58
N VAL A 412 -1.23 27.52 -2.81
CA VAL A 412 0.03 27.47 -3.55
C VAL A 412 -0.16 27.50 -5.09
N GLY A 413 -1.39 27.64 -5.55
CA GLY A 413 -1.70 27.81 -6.97
C GLY A 413 -1.96 26.55 -7.76
N TYR A 414 -2.14 25.39 -7.08
CA TYR A 414 -2.49 24.15 -7.74
C TYR A 414 -3.88 24.23 -8.40
N ILE A 415 -3.97 23.69 -9.60
CA ILE A 415 -5.22 23.62 -10.36
C ILE A 415 -5.74 22.19 -10.32
N GLN A 416 -6.93 22.01 -9.73
CA GLN A 416 -7.54 20.69 -9.64
C GLN A 416 -7.94 20.16 -11.02
N PRO A 417 -7.69 18.86 -11.30
CA PRO A 417 -8.10 18.23 -12.55
C PRO A 417 -9.63 18.12 -12.66
N ARG A 418 -10.11 17.99 -13.89
CA ARG A 418 -11.53 17.79 -14.16
C ARG A 418 -11.95 16.37 -13.82
N VAL A 419 -13.14 16.24 -13.22
CA VAL A 419 -13.80 14.95 -12.99
C VAL A 419 -14.38 14.43 -14.30
N VAL A 420 -14.25 13.13 -14.53
CA VAL A 420 -14.85 12.40 -15.64
C VAL A 420 -15.85 11.37 -15.11
N ALA A 421 -16.75 10.89 -15.96
CA ALA A 421 -17.65 9.80 -15.57
C ALA A 421 -16.85 8.49 -15.41
N LEU A 422 -17.16 7.74 -14.34
CA LEU A 422 -16.55 6.44 -14.10
C LEU A 422 -16.90 5.44 -15.21
N GLU A 423 -15.91 4.71 -15.69
CA GLU A 423 -16.13 3.65 -16.69
C GLU A 423 -16.98 2.52 -16.10
N LEU A 424 -16.81 2.21 -14.82
CA LEU A 424 -17.60 1.23 -14.06
C LEU A 424 -19.11 1.53 -14.05
N GLU A 425 -19.51 2.80 -14.19
CA GLU A 425 -20.92 3.20 -14.18
C GLU A 425 -21.58 3.13 -15.57
N ARG A 426 -20.79 3.07 -16.63
CA ARG A 426 -21.29 3.11 -18.00
C ARG A 426 -21.80 1.78 -18.52
N GLY A 427 -21.59 0.67 -17.80
CA GLY A 427 -21.88 -0.67 -18.31
C GLY A 427 -21.13 -1.00 -19.61
N VAL A 428 -20.19 -0.17 -19.96
CA VAL A 428 -19.34 -0.37 -21.12
C VAL A 428 -18.38 -1.49 -20.76
N THR A 429 -18.63 -2.67 -21.28
CA THR A 429 -17.55 -3.61 -21.55
C THR A 429 -16.48 -2.77 -22.25
N LEU A 430 -15.35 -2.57 -21.59
CA LEU A 430 -14.24 -1.85 -22.18
C LEU A 430 -14.05 -2.46 -23.56
N THR A 431 -14.34 -1.70 -24.61
CA THR A 431 -13.94 -2.04 -25.97
C THR A 431 -12.43 -1.84 -26.00
N HIS A 432 -11.75 -2.70 -25.25
CA HIS A 432 -10.36 -3.00 -25.51
C HIS A 432 -10.38 -3.67 -26.88
N THR A 433 -9.68 -3.12 -27.79
CA THR A 433 -9.23 -3.90 -28.94
C THR A 433 -8.72 -5.19 -28.37
N GLU A 434 -9.39 -6.29 -28.70
CA GLU A 434 -9.20 -7.63 -28.12
C GLU A 434 -7.84 -8.25 -28.53
N GLU A 435 -6.79 -7.45 -28.66
CA GLU A 435 -5.45 -7.93 -28.76
C GLU A 435 -5.00 -8.33 -27.36
N HIS A 436 -5.34 -9.58 -26.99
CA HIS A 436 -4.65 -10.28 -25.93
C HIS A 436 -3.15 -10.27 -26.26
N ARG A 437 -2.37 -9.48 -25.51
CA ARG A 437 -0.93 -9.65 -25.60
C ARG A 437 -0.53 -10.80 -24.71
N ASP A 438 0.08 -11.80 -25.30
CA ASP A 438 0.72 -12.93 -24.63
C ASP A 438 1.98 -12.44 -23.89
N PHE A 439 1.79 -11.79 -22.76
CA PHE A 439 2.89 -11.53 -21.82
C PHE A 439 2.82 -12.57 -20.70
N ASN A 440 3.89 -13.33 -20.55
CA ASN A 440 4.04 -14.29 -19.46
C ASN A 440 5.18 -13.83 -18.55
N PRO A 441 4.88 -13.46 -17.30
CA PRO A 441 5.92 -13.14 -16.33
C PRO A 441 6.91 -14.29 -16.19
N ILE A 442 8.20 -13.97 -16.14
CA ILE A 442 9.23 -14.95 -15.79
C ILE A 442 9.01 -15.46 -14.36
N LYS A 443 9.57 -16.62 -14.05
CA LYS A 443 9.52 -17.18 -12.68
C LYS A 443 10.90 -17.07 -12.07
N LEU A 444 11.09 -16.08 -11.23
CA LEU A 444 12.29 -15.92 -10.44
C LEU A 444 12.29 -16.91 -9.25
N PRO A 445 13.48 -17.24 -8.71
CA PRO A 445 13.59 -18.08 -7.54
C PRO A 445 12.76 -17.53 -6.36
N SER A 446 12.07 -18.43 -5.68
CA SER A 446 11.27 -18.05 -4.50
C SER A 446 12.17 -17.64 -3.34
N VAL A 447 11.73 -16.64 -2.59
CA VAL A 447 12.40 -16.21 -1.36
C VAL A 447 11.98 -17.11 -0.21
N HIS A 448 12.92 -17.87 0.32
CA HIS A 448 12.67 -18.85 1.38
C HIS A 448 13.50 -18.59 2.62
N LEU A 449 13.00 -19.09 3.76
CA LEU A 449 13.74 -19.14 5.00
C LEU A 449 14.93 -20.10 4.87
N GLY A 450 16.12 -19.53 4.62
CA GLY A 450 17.40 -20.25 4.77
C GLY A 450 17.66 -21.44 3.85
N VAL A 451 16.84 -21.67 2.84
CA VAL A 451 17.05 -22.73 1.86
C VAL A 451 17.47 -22.10 0.55
N GLU A 452 18.76 -22.14 0.25
CA GLU A 452 19.29 -21.82 -1.07
C GLU A 452 18.86 -22.92 -2.05
N GLU A 453 17.72 -22.80 -2.68
CA GLU A 453 17.42 -23.58 -3.86
C GLU A 453 17.82 -22.82 -5.12
N ALA A 454 19.09 -22.95 -5.46
CA ALA A 454 19.53 -22.76 -6.81
C ALA A 454 18.89 -23.87 -7.68
N ASN A 455 18.15 -23.51 -8.71
CA ASN A 455 17.81 -24.34 -9.86
C ASN A 455 16.83 -25.50 -9.63
N LYS A 456 15.58 -25.27 -9.25
CA LYS A 456 14.55 -26.28 -9.59
C LYS A 456 13.25 -25.66 -10.07
N LYS A 457 12.87 -26.08 -11.28
CA LYS A 457 11.52 -25.99 -11.86
C LYS A 457 10.57 -26.86 -11.03
N GLY A 458 10.25 -26.40 -9.82
CA GLY A 458 9.32 -27.11 -8.95
C GLY A 458 8.10 -26.24 -8.72
N ALA A 459 6.92 -26.81 -8.80
CA ALA A 459 5.67 -26.14 -8.45
C ALA A 459 5.75 -25.61 -7.00
N GLU A 460 5.12 -24.47 -6.73
CA GLU A 460 5.06 -23.86 -5.38
C GLU A 460 4.51 -24.83 -4.33
N VAL A 461 3.68 -25.79 -4.76
CA VAL A 461 3.17 -26.90 -3.92
C VAL A 461 4.30 -27.80 -3.41
N GLU A 462 5.32 -28.13 -4.23
CA GLU A 462 6.47 -28.91 -3.78
C GLU A 462 7.30 -28.15 -2.73
N ASN A 463 7.37 -26.83 -2.85
CA ASN A 463 8.03 -25.99 -1.86
C ASN A 463 7.27 -25.97 -0.53
N LEU A 464 5.94 -25.90 -0.56
CA LEU A 464 5.12 -26.01 0.66
C LEU A 464 5.28 -27.38 1.33
N ILE A 465 5.36 -28.47 0.54
CA ILE A 465 5.60 -29.82 1.07
C ILE A 465 7.00 -29.90 1.70
N LYS A 466 8.01 -29.33 1.03
CA LYS A 466 9.39 -29.26 1.55
C LYS A 466 9.46 -28.46 2.84
N TRP A 467 8.82 -27.29 2.91
CA TRP A 467 8.76 -26.49 4.12
C TRP A 467 8.10 -27.23 5.26
N ARG A 468 6.99 -27.88 4.98
CA ARG A 468 6.29 -28.69 5.98
C ARG A 468 7.13 -29.87 6.45
N LYS A 469 7.98 -30.43 5.59
CA LYS A 469 8.95 -31.47 5.95
C LYS A 469 10.13 -30.88 6.72
N PHE A 470 10.67 -29.73 6.27
CA PHE A 470 11.77 -29.03 6.92
C PHE A 470 11.40 -28.57 8.34
N TYR A 471 10.21 -27.99 8.50
CA TYR A 471 9.69 -27.54 9.80
C TYR A 471 8.89 -28.63 10.52
N GLY A 472 9.01 -29.88 10.12
CA GLY A 472 8.23 -30.99 10.70
C GLY A 472 8.44 -31.22 12.19
N ASN A 473 9.60 -30.84 12.69
CA ASN A 473 9.99 -30.93 14.10
C ASN A 473 9.96 -29.57 14.82
N ILE A 474 9.46 -28.52 14.16
CA ILE A 474 9.34 -27.19 14.73
C ILE A 474 7.87 -26.90 15.03
N VAL A 475 7.61 -26.47 16.25
CA VAL A 475 6.31 -25.94 16.68
C VAL A 475 6.37 -24.42 16.58
N LEU A 476 5.47 -23.84 15.81
CA LEU A 476 5.29 -22.38 15.80
C LEU A 476 4.31 -22.00 16.91
N ILE A 477 4.74 -21.12 17.79
CA ILE A 477 3.90 -20.56 18.85
C ILE A 477 3.61 -19.10 18.46
N LEU A 478 2.34 -18.75 18.36
CA LEU A 478 1.85 -17.41 18.12
C LEU A 478 1.21 -16.88 19.40
N GLU A 479 1.82 -15.87 19.99
CA GLU A 479 1.22 -15.13 21.11
C GLU A 479 0.26 -14.08 20.53
N CYS A 480 -0.97 -14.08 20.98
CA CYS A 480 -2.05 -13.26 20.46
C CYS A 480 -2.76 -12.52 21.59
N SER A 481 -3.10 -11.26 21.36
CA SER A 481 -3.95 -10.50 22.27
C SER A 481 -5.40 -11.02 22.22
N TRP A 482 -6.12 -10.89 23.31
CA TRP A 482 -7.55 -11.17 23.34
C TRP A 482 -8.34 -9.85 23.24
N PRO A 483 -9.49 -9.81 22.51
CA PRO A 483 -10.04 -10.88 21.67
C PRO A 483 -9.22 -11.13 20.41
N LEU A 484 -9.26 -12.40 19.95
CA LEU A 484 -8.55 -12.78 18.73
C LEU A 484 -9.05 -11.94 17.54
N ASN A 485 -8.14 -11.25 16.92
CA ASN A 485 -8.43 -10.46 15.73
C ASN A 485 -8.23 -11.28 14.44
N HIS A 486 -8.73 -10.74 13.31
CA HIS A 486 -8.58 -11.37 11.99
C HIS A 486 -7.11 -11.62 11.62
N THR A 487 -6.20 -10.78 12.07
CA THR A 487 -4.77 -10.89 11.79
C THR A 487 -4.20 -12.16 12.42
N ALA A 488 -4.56 -12.48 13.66
CA ALA A 488 -4.12 -13.70 14.34
C ALA A 488 -4.63 -14.95 13.62
N LEU A 489 -5.88 -14.93 13.16
CA LEU A 489 -6.47 -16.03 12.39
C LEU A 489 -5.82 -16.17 11.02
N ALA A 490 -5.56 -15.07 10.33
CA ALA A 490 -4.85 -15.07 9.05
C ALA A 490 -3.43 -15.63 9.20
N TRP A 491 -2.73 -15.29 10.26
CA TRP A 491 -1.43 -15.87 10.57
C TRP A 491 -1.51 -17.38 10.81
N LYS A 492 -2.48 -17.84 11.59
CA LYS A 492 -2.70 -19.27 11.81
C LYS A 492 -2.95 -20.01 10.49
N MET A 493 -3.77 -19.44 9.61
CA MET A 493 -4.04 -20.03 8.30
C MET A 493 -2.79 -20.05 7.40
N LEU A 494 -2.03 -18.97 7.38
CA LEU A 494 -0.80 -18.86 6.59
C LEU A 494 0.25 -19.87 7.08
N TYR A 495 0.56 -19.84 8.37
CA TYR A 495 1.60 -20.68 8.95
C TYR A 495 1.19 -22.15 9.08
N GLY A 496 -0.10 -22.44 9.20
CA GLY A 496 -0.61 -23.82 9.18
C GLY A 496 -0.33 -24.56 7.88
N ARG A 497 -0.04 -23.82 6.79
CA ARG A 497 0.43 -24.42 5.53
C ARG A 497 1.90 -24.82 5.57
N MET A 498 2.73 -24.11 6.35
CA MET A 498 4.18 -24.31 6.41
C MET A 498 4.61 -25.16 7.60
N PHE A 499 4.03 -24.93 8.77
CA PHE A 499 4.35 -25.64 10.00
C PHE A 499 3.36 -26.77 10.22
N LYS A 500 3.87 -27.92 10.66
CA LYS A 500 3.01 -29.06 11.01
C LYS A 500 2.15 -28.76 12.23
N THR A 501 2.70 -28.01 13.18
CA THR A 501 2.04 -27.63 14.42
C THR A 501 2.15 -26.13 14.62
N VAL A 502 1.01 -25.47 14.76
CA VAL A 502 0.90 -24.06 15.10
C VAL A 502 0.05 -23.96 16.36
N ILE A 503 0.62 -23.42 17.42
CA ILE A 503 -0.06 -23.19 18.70
C ILE A 503 -0.31 -21.70 18.83
N MET A 504 -1.53 -21.33 19.14
CA MET A 504 -1.88 -19.96 19.46
C MET A 504 -2.04 -19.85 20.97
N LEU A 505 -1.36 -18.86 21.56
CA LEU A 505 -1.42 -18.56 22.98
C LEU A 505 -2.12 -17.21 23.16
N SER A 506 -3.05 -17.13 24.10
CA SER A 506 -3.73 -15.89 24.44
C SER A 506 -4.08 -15.88 25.94
N GLU A 507 -4.55 -14.75 26.46
CA GLU A 507 -5.02 -14.63 27.84
C GLU A 507 -6.23 -15.56 28.15
N PHE A 508 -7.00 -15.91 27.14
CA PHE A 508 -8.15 -16.80 27.23
C PHE A 508 -8.03 -17.94 26.23
N SER A 509 -8.51 -19.12 26.62
CA SER A 509 -8.59 -20.26 25.72
C SER A 509 -9.85 -20.20 24.85
N GLU A 510 -9.71 -20.58 23.58
CA GLU A 510 -10.81 -20.69 22.62
C GLU A 510 -10.72 -22.04 21.90
N SER A 511 -11.65 -22.94 22.22
CA SER A 511 -11.62 -24.32 21.72
C SER A 511 -11.78 -24.41 20.19
N ASP A 512 -12.61 -23.56 19.61
CA ASP A 512 -12.91 -23.61 18.18
C ASP A 512 -11.70 -23.24 17.32
N PHE A 513 -10.81 -22.42 17.85
CA PHE A 513 -9.60 -22.01 17.17
C PHE A 513 -8.33 -22.70 17.69
N ARG A 514 -8.44 -23.62 18.65
CA ARG A 514 -7.31 -24.27 19.34
C ARG A 514 -6.31 -23.25 19.87
N VAL A 515 -6.82 -22.33 20.67
CA VAL A 515 -6.03 -21.32 21.38
C VAL A 515 -5.84 -21.80 22.82
N GLU A 516 -4.61 -21.80 23.28
CA GLU A 516 -4.26 -22.16 24.65
C GLU A 516 -4.09 -20.89 25.50
N SER A 517 -4.64 -20.88 26.70
CA SER A 517 -4.45 -19.76 27.63
C SER A 517 -3.07 -19.81 28.26
N VAL A 518 -2.45 -18.65 28.40
CA VAL A 518 -1.19 -18.46 29.12
C VAL A 518 -1.44 -17.55 30.31
N ASP A 519 -1.03 -18.00 31.49
CA ASP A 519 -1.07 -17.15 32.67
C ASP A 519 -0.05 -16.00 32.49
N GLY A 520 -0.55 -14.74 32.52
CA GLY A 520 0.22 -13.54 32.16
C GLY A 520 1.43 -13.21 33.06
N THR A 521 1.83 -14.13 33.93
CA THR A 521 2.98 -13.99 34.83
C THR A 521 4.25 -14.72 34.37
N GLN A 522 4.18 -15.53 33.31
CA GLN A 522 5.35 -16.23 32.78
C GLN A 522 5.90 -15.54 31.53
N SER A 523 6.85 -14.65 31.72
CA SER A 523 7.69 -14.19 30.61
C SER A 523 8.59 -15.34 30.17
N TYR A 524 8.38 -15.89 29.00
CA TYR A 524 9.32 -16.82 28.39
C TYR A 524 10.57 -16.05 27.96
N LYS A 525 11.70 -16.39 28.61
CA LYS A 525 13.03 -15.99 28.18
C LYS A 525 13.55 -16.91 27.09
#